data_e09c72d9ee453280c42b7b868e8a76d2
#
_entry.id   e09c72d9ee453280c42b7b868e8a76d2
#
_cell.length_a   1.000
_cell.length_b   1.000
_cell.length_c   1.000
_cell.angle_alpha   90.00
_cell.angle_beta   90.00
_cell.angle_gamma   90.00
#
_symmetry.space_group_name_H-M   'P 1'
#
loop_
_entity.id
_entity.type
_entity.pdbx_description
1 polymer ?
#
loop_
_entity_poly.entity_id
_entity_poly.type
_entity_poly.pdbx_seq_one_letter_code
_entity_poly.pdbx_strand_id
1 'polypeptide(L)'
;KFMNWNKPIFTDSGGFQAFSLGYAIEHKVGKIASIFPGNAKSKKDSGEQEHTAHYKEDKLARITENGVEFRSHLDGSKHFFTPEKSMKIQQNLGADIIFAFDECTSPLHDYAYTKKSMERTHRWAKRSFAAHHKKIKQALFGIVQGGAYKDLREASAKFIGAMDFHGFGIGGSLGKSKQDMYKVLDWSIPLLPENKPKHLLGIG
;
A
#
# COMPACT_ATOMS: atom_id res chain seq x y z
N LYS A 1 -20.89 16.38 6.99
CA LYS A 1 -22.32 16.39 6.62
C LYS A 1 -22.64 15.32 5.56
N PHE A 2 -21.78 15.12 4.54
CA PHE A 2 -22.01 14.10 3.49
C PHE A 2 -22.13 12.70 4.06
N MET A 3 -21.16 12.26 4.91
CA MET A 3 -21.18 10.94 5.52
C MET A 3 -22.13 10.81 6.71
N ASN A 4 -22.59 11.90 7.29
CA ASN A 4 -23.35 11.93 8.55
C ASN A 4 -22.74 11.03 9.65
N TRP A 5 -21.40 11.07 9.77
CA TRP A 5 -20.59 10.25 10.66
C TRP A 5 -19.91 11.12 11.71
N ASN A 6 -20.01 10.78 12.96
CA ASN A 6 -19.50 11.52 14.11
C ASN A 6 -18.49 10.73 14.96
N LYS A 7 -18.04 9.58 14.46
CA LYS A 7 -17.04 8.72 15.12
C LYS A 7 -15.69 8.84 14.41
N PRO A 8 -14.59 8.29 15.01
CA PRO A 8 -13.26 8.33 14.41
C PRO A 8 -13.22 7.76 12.99
N ILE A 9 -12.39 8.36 12.15
CA ILE A 9 -12.21 8.03 10.74
C ILE A 9 -10.74 7.71 10.49
N PHE A 10 -10.50 6.62 9.75
CA PHE A 10 -9.23 6.33 9.10
C PHE A 10 -9.26 6.79 7.64
N THR A 11 -8.13 7.30 7.14
CA THR A 11 -7.89 7.42 5.69
C THR A 11 -6.65 6.63 5.31
N ASP A 12 -6.70 5.96 4.16
CA ASP A 12 -5.53 5.30 3.58
C ASP A 12 -4.59 6.31 2.94
N SER A 13 -3.32 5.92 2.74
CA SER A 13 -2.27 6.76 2.14
C SER A 13 -2.49 7.09 0.67
N GLY A 14 -3.24 6.25 -0.05
CA GLY A 14 -3.36 6.24 -1.51
C GLY A 14 -2.34 5.34 -2.21
N GLY A 15 -1.39 4.75 -1.50
CA GLY A 15 -0.36 3.86 -2.06
C GLY A 15 -0.94 2.61 -2.70
N PHE A 16 -1.92 1.97 -2.07
CA PHE A 16 -2.59 0.80 -2.63
C PHE A 16 -3.41 1.14 -3.88
N GLN A 17 -4.10 2.27 -3.91
CA GLN A 17 -4.88 2.71 -5.06
C GLN A 17 -3.97 2.94 -6.27
N ALA A 18 -2.82 3.58 -6.07
CA ALA A 18 -1.82 3.74 -7.12
C ALA A 18 -1.28 2.39 -7.62
N PHE A 19 -1.02 1.44 -6.71
CA PHE A 19 -0.65 0.07 -7.06
C PHE A 19 -1.76 -0.63 -7.85
N SER A 20 -3.02 -0.54 -7.41
CA SER A 20 -4.14 -1.23 -8.06
C SER A 20 -4.41 -0.73 -9.47
N LEU A 21 -4.22 0.57 -9.73
CA LEU A 21 -4.36 1.16 -11.06
C LEU A 21 -3.24 0.73 -12.02
N GLY A 22 -2.03 0.46 -11.50
CA GLY A 22 -0.89 0.13 -12.35
C GLY A 22 -0.65 -1.36 -12.53
N TYR A 23 -0.83 -2.16 -11.48
CA TYR A 23 -0.40 -3.56 -11.47
C TYR A 23 -1.53 -4.55 -11.21
N ALA A 24 -2.39 -4.29 -10.24
CA ALA A 24 -3.41 -5.26 -9.83
C ALA A 24 -4.48 -5.47 -10.91
N ILE A 25 -4.79 -4.43 -11.69
CA ILE A 25 -5.72 -4.52 -12.83
C ILE A 25 -5.10 -5.38 -13.93
N GLU A 26 -3.83 -5.14 -14.28
CA GLU A 26 -3.09 -5.86 -15.33
C GLU A 26 -3.00 -7.37 -15.01
N HIS A 27 -2.71 -7.72 -13.74
CA HIS A 27 -2.46 -9.10 -13.33
C HIS A 27 -3.61 -9.76 -12.56
N LYS A 28 -4.73 -9.06 -12.34
CA LYS A 28 -5.90 -9.55 -11.59
C LYS A 28 -5.55 -10.15 -10.21
N VAL A 29 -4.59 -9.56 -9.51
CA VAL A 29 -4.13 -10.04 -8.20
C VAL A 29 -4.36 -9.00 -7.11
N GLY A 30 -4.71 -9.47 -5.90
CA GLY A 30 -4.80 -8.65 -4.70
C GLY A 30 -3.58 -8.75 -3.79
N LYS A 31 -3.74 -8.41 -2.51
CA LYS A 31 -2.67 -8.52 -1.50
C LYS A 31 -2.28 -9.95 -1.16
N ILE A 32 -3.19 -10.91 -1.37
CA ILE A 32 -2.95 -12.36 -1.29
C ILE A 32 -3.38 -12.96 -2.62
N ALA A 33 -2.49 -13.65 -3.32
CA ALA A 33 -2.70 -14.11 -4.69
C ALA A 33 -3.90 -15.06 -4.87
N SER A 34 -4.33 -15.75 -3.80
CA SER A 34 -5.42 -16.73 -3.84
C SER A 34 -6.77 -16.24 -3.31
N ILE A 35 -6.85 -14.99 -2.82
CA ILE A 35 -8.07 -14.45 -2.20
C ILE A 35 -8.52 -13.21 -2.97
N PHE A 36 -9.24 -13.43 -4.09
CA PHE A 36 -10.17 -12.45 -4.63
C PHE A 36 -11.59 -12.98 -4.42
N PRO A 37 -12.50 -12.22 -3.78
CA PRO A 37 -13.91 -12.58 -3.78
C PRO A 37 -14.40 -12.44 -5.23
N GLY A 38 -14.64 -13.55 -5.91
CA GLY A 38 -15.12 -13.57 -7.28
C GLY A 38 -14.53 -14.67 -8.18
N ASN A 39 -13.42 -15.30 -7.81
CA ASN A 39 -12.86 -16.42 -8.58
C ASN A 39 -13.39 -17.80 -8.11
N ALA A 40 -14.72 -17.95 -8.03
CA ALA A 40 -15.34 -19.25 -8.06
C ALA A 40 -15.69 -19.56 -9.52
N LYS A 41 -14.96 -20.53 -10.11
CA LYS A 41 -15.16 -21.16 -11.42
C LYS A 41 -14.55 -20.44 -12.64
N SER A 42 -13.28 -20.75 -12.93
CA SER A 42 -12.80 -20.73 -14.31
C SER A 42 -13.40 -21.93 -15.06
N LYS A 43 -14.35 -21.69 -15.92
CA LYS A 43 -14.63 -22.63 -17.02
C LYS A 43 -13.43 -22.56 -17.99
N LYS A 44 -12.81 -23.71 -18.22
CA LYS A 44 -12.03 -23.97 -19.42
C LYS A 44 -12.96 -23.80 -20.62
N ASP A 45 -12.64 -22.87 -21.49
CA ASP A 45 -13.04 -22.99 -22.89
C ASP A 45 -11.92 -22.47 -23.77
N SER A 46 -11.53 -23.37 -24.62
CA SER A 46 -10.62 -23.25 -25.74
C SER A 46 -11.20 -22.32 -26.82
N GLY A 47 -10.35 -21.44 -27.31
CA GLY A 47 -10.69 -20.65 -28.49
C GLY A 47 -9.59 -19.66 -28.83
N GLU A 48 -8.62 -20.11 -29.66
CA GLU A 48 -7.65 -19.24 -30.32
C GLU A 48 -8.38 -18.17 -31.12
N GLN A 49 -8.07 -16.90 -30.86
CA GLN A 49 -8.09 -15.87 -31.89
C GLN A 49 -6.98 -14.88 -31.63
N GLU A 50 -5.92 -14.98 -32.44
CA GLU A 50 -4.95 -13.93 -32.67
C GLU A 50 -5.64 -12.64 -33.11
N HIS A 51 -5.59 -11.61 -32.29
CA HIS A 51 -5.67 -10.24 -32.76
C HIS A 51 -4.45 -9.48 -32.23
N THR A 52 -3.40 -9.47 -33.05
CA THR A 52 -2.28 -8.55 -32.92
C THR A 52 -2.76 -7.13 -33.18
N ALA A 53 -3.13 -6.44 -32.13
CA ALA A 53 -3.18 -5.00 -32.11
C ALA A 53 -2.07 -4.51 -31.17
N HIS A 54 -0.98 -4.01 -31.72
CA HIS A 54 0.07 -3.28 -31.03
C HIS A 54 -0.49 -1.97 -30.46
N TYR A 55 -1.27 -2.04 -29.39
CA TYR A 55 -1.43 -0.90 -28.49
C TYR A 55 -0.25 -0.94 -27.52
N LYS A 56 0.67 0.03 -27.63
CA LYS A 56 1.53 0.41 -26.50
C LYS A 56 0.58 0.84 -25.38
N GLU A 57 0.24 -0.06 -24.47
CA GLU A 57 -0.52 0.27 -23.28
C GLU A 57 0.30 1.28 -22.48
N ASP A 58 -0.11 2.54 -22.52
CA ASP A 58 0.38 3.56 -21.59
C ASP A 58 0.09 3.05 -20.19
N LYS A 59 1.12 2.67 -19.44
CA LYS A 59 0.97 2.20 -18.05
C LYS A 59 0.16 3.22 -17.27
N LEU A 60 -0.96 2.78 -16.70
CA LEU A 60 -1.88 3.64 -15.95
C LEU A 60 -1.23 4.25 -14.70
N ALA A 61 -0.13 3.65 -14.21
CA ALA A 61 0.64 4.21 -13.11
C ALA A 61 2.14 4.00 -13.31
N ARG A 62 2.94 5.00 -12.87
CA ARG A 62 4.40 4.96 -12.88
C ARG A 62 4.93 5.39 -11.52
N ILE A 63 5.70 4.50 -10.88
CA ILE A 63 6.33 4.76 -9.59
C ILE A 63 7.73 5.32 -9.82
N THR A 64 8.03 6.42 -9.14
CA THR A 64 9.34 7.09 -9.16
C THR A 64 9.86 7.26 -7.74
N GLU A 65 11.09 7.73 -7.56
CA GLU A 65 11.61 8.06 -6.23
C GLU A 65 10.82 9.22 -5.58
N ASN A 66 10.32 10.14 -6.38
CA ASN A 66 9.63 11.32 -5.89
C ASN A 66 8.16 11.08 -5.56
N GLY A 67 7.54 10.03 -6.09
CA GLY A 67 6.12 9.74 -5.91
C GLY A 67 5.56 8.87 -7.02
N VAL A 68 4.25 8.85 -7.17
CA VAL A 68 3.49 8.06 -8.13
C VAL A 68 2.75 8.94 -9.11
N GLU A 69 3.04 8.77 -10.39
CA GLU A 69 2.27 9.34 -11.49
C GLU A 69 1.20 8.34 -11.93
N PHE A 70 -0.04 8.80 -12.07
CA PHE A 70 -1.11 7.94 -12.56
C PHE A 70 -2.15 8.73 -13.36
N ARG A 71 -2.95 8.02 -14.16
CA ARG A 71 -4.09 8.57 -14.89
C ARG A 71 -5.38 8.19 -14.19
N SER A 72 -6.29 9.16 -14.05
CA SER A 72 -7.65 8.92 -13.60
C SER A 72 -8.37 8.03 -14.62
N HIS A 73 -9.02 6.99 -14.14
CA HIS A 73 -9.86 6.13 -14.98
C HIS A 73 -11.21 6.76 -15.34
N LEU A 74 -11.57 7.88 -14.71
CA LEU A 74 -12.83 8.58 -14.95
C LEU A 74 -12.72 9.55 -16.15
N ASP A 75 -11.63 10.32 -16.21
CA ASP A 75 -11.46 11.42 -17.16
C ASP A 75 -10.10 11.43 -17.88
N GLY A 76 -9.23 10.45 -17.58
CA GLY A 76 -7.89 10.35 -18.17
C GLY A 76 -6.89 11.38 -17.66
N SER A 77 -7.27 12.26 -16.73
CA SER A 77 -6.38 13.32 -16.21
C SER A 77 -5.15 12.73 -15.51
N LYS A 78 -4.00 13.39 -15.70
CA LYS A 78 -2.73 12.98 -15.08
C LYS A 78 -2.63 13.55 -13.68
N HIS A 79 -2.26 12.69 -12.74
CA HIS A 79 -2.03 13.05 -11.36
C HIS A 79 -0.63 12.61 -10.93
N PHE A 80 -0.02 13.40 -10.05
CA PHE A 80 1.23 13.04 -9.41
C PHE A 80 1.07 13.14 -7.89
N PHE A 81 1.22 12.03 -7.20
CA PHE A 81 1.16 11.91 -5.75
C PHE A 81 2.54 11.78 -5.17
N THR A 82 2.87 12.66 -4.24
CA THR A 82 4.07 12.59 -3.41
C THR A 82 3.68 12.29 -1.96
N PRO A 83 4.61 11.88 -1.10
CA PRO A 83 4.35 11.74 0.33
C PRO A 83 3.72 12.98 0.95
N GLU A 84 4.22 14.17 0.61
CA GLU A 84 3.73 15.46 1.14
C GLU A 84 2.30 15.73 0.66
N LYS A 85 2.01 15.43 -0.61
CA LYS A 85 0.66 15.62 -1.18
C LYS A 85 -0.35 14.67 -0.54
N SER A 86 0.05 13.40 -0.31
CA SER A 86 -0.78 12.43 0.41
C SER A 86 -1.11 12.92 1.82
N MET A 87 -0.10 13.41 2.57
CA MET A 87 -0.32 13.99 3.90
C MET A 87 -1.31 15.15 3.83
N LYS A 88 -1.13 16.07 2.88
CA LYS A 88 -2.02 17.24 2.74
C LYS A 88 -3.46 16.84 2.43
N ILE A 89 -3.65 15.83 1.58
CA ILE A 89 -5.00 15.33 1.24
C ILE A 89 -5.66 14.73 2.47
N GLN A 90 -4.98 13.83 3.20
CA GLN A 90 -5.51 13.19 4.39
C GLN A 90 -5.82 14.21 5.50
N GLN A 91 -4.98 15.24 5.64
CA GLN A 91 -5.23 16.37 6.55
C GLN A 91 -6.49 17.15 6.17
N ASN A 92 -6.68 17.44 4.88
CA ASN A 92 -7.86 18.16 4.40
C ASN A 92 -9.16 17.35 4.53
N LEU A 93 -9.07 16.01 4.45
CA LEU A 93 -10.19 15.11 4.71
C LEU A 93 -10.61 15.11 6.19
N GLY A 94 -9.70 15.52 7.09
CA GLY A 94 -10.01 15.65 8.52
C GLY A 94 -10.11 14.30 9.24
N ALA A 95 -9.45 13.25 8.75
CA ALA A 95 -9.43 11.95 9.42
C ALA A 95 -8.68 12.03 10.77
N ASP A 96 -9.08 11.18 11.72
CA ASP A 96 -8.42 11.10 13.04
C ASP A 96 -7.11 10.32 12.96
N ILE A 97 -7.06 9.29 12.10
CA ILE A 97 -5.89 8.47 11.86
C ILE A 97 -5.58 8.45 10.37
N ILE A 98 -4.33 8.76 10.04
CA ILE A 98 -3.81 8.83 8.68
C ILE A 98 -2.55 7.97 8.54
N PHE A 99 -2.24 7.55 7.31
CA PHE A 99 -1.10 6.69 7.02
C PHE A 99 -0.02 7.41 6.22
N ALA A 100 1.24 7.12 6.55
CA ALA A 100 2.38 7.54 5.74
C ALA A 100 2.27 6.94 4.33
N PHE A 101 2.68 7.71 3.32
CA PHE A 101 2.63 7.26 1.93
C PHE A 101 3.62 6.12 1.70
N ASP A 102 3.17 5.04 1.07
CA ASP A 102 3.94 3.82 0.88
C ASP A 102 3.81 3.26 -0.55
N GLU A 103 4.73 2.39 -0.91
CA GLU A 103 4.64 1.60 -2.13
C GLU A 103 4.19 0.18 -1.80
N CYS A 104 2.94 -0.12 -2.12
CA CYS A 104 2.40 -1.47 -1.99
C CYS A 104 2.96 -2.38 -3.09
N THR A 105 3.41 -3.59 -2.74
CA THR A 105 3.90 -4.59 -3.69
C THR A 105 2.92 -5.72 -3.92
N SER A 106 2.98 -6.31 -5.11
CA SER A 106 2.26 -7.54 -5.46
C SER A 106 2.92 -8.78 -4.84
N PRO A 107 2.15 -9.84 -4.53
CA PRO A 107 2.71 -11.14 -4.18
C PRO A 107 3.49 -11.81 -5.33
N LEU A 108 3.41 -11.27 -6.54
CA LEU A 108 4.16 -11.76 -7.71
C LEU A 108 5.51 -11.05 -7.90
N HIS A 109 5.79 -9.98 -7.17
CA HIS A 109 7.08 -9.31 -7.23
C HIS A 109 8.18 -10.17 -6.59
N ASP A 110 9.35 -10.17 -7.23
CA ASP A 110 10.54 -10.83 -6.73
C ASP A 110 11.14 -10.11 -5.51
N TYR A 111 12.16 -10.74 -4.92
CA TYR A 111 12.87 -10.20 -3.77
C TYR A 111 13.52 -8.85 -4.06
N ALA A 112 14.18 -8.71 -5.21
CA ALA A 112 14.95 -7.51 -5.56
C ALA A 112 14.03 -6.29 -5.69
N TYR A 113 12.91 -6.43 -6.39
CA TYR A 113 11.91 -5.37 -6.49
C TYR A 113 11.29 -5.06 -5.13
N THR A 114 10.91 -6.08 -4.35
CA THR A 114 10.29 -5.92 -3.03
C THR A 114 11.21 -5.18 -2.06
N LYS A 115 12.52 -5.48 -2.08
CA LYS A 115 13.55 -4.77 -1.31
C LYS A 115 13.62 -3.29 -1.71
N LYS A 116 13.72 -3.01 -3.01
CA LYS A 116 13.78 -1.63 -3.54
C LYS A 116 12.53 -0.82 -3.18
N SER A 117 11.36 -1.43 -3.27
CA SER A 117 10.08 -0.82 -2.90
C SER A 117 10.01 -0.54 -1.40
N MET A 118 10.43 -1.48 -0.56
CA MET A 118 10.51 -1.29 0.89
C MET A 118 11.44 -0.13 1.25
N GLU A 119 12.64 -0.08 0.67
CA GLU A 119 13.59 1.01 0.91
C GLU A 119 13.05 2.37 0.46
N ARG A 120 12.30 2.43 -0.65
CA ARG A 120 11.58 3.63 -1.09
C ARG A 120 10.49 4.02 -0.09
N THR A 121 9.71 3.07 0.38
CA THR A 121 8.72 3.29 1.45
C THR A 121 9.35 3.88 2.70
N HIS A 122 10.54 3.45 3.11
CA HIS A 122 11.27 4.03 4.24
C HIS A 122 11.63 5.51 4.01
N ARG A 123 12.08 5.87 2.80
CA ARG A 123 12.35 7.27 2.45
C ARG A 123 11.08 8.10 2.41
N TRP A 124 9.99 7.56 1.86
CA TRP A 124 8.68 8.21 1.84
C TRP A 124 8.07 8.35 3.23
N ALA A 125 8.30 7.38 4.12
CA ALA A 125 7.89 7.46 5.52
C ALA A 125 8.54 8.66 6.23
N LYS A 126 9.85 8.89 6.02
CA LYS A 126 10.54 10.08 6.54
C LYS A 126 9.94 11.38 6.01
N ARG A 127 9.63 11.45 4.71
CA ARG A 127 9.02 12.61 4.06
C ARG A 127 7.60 12.84 4.57
N SER A 128 6.80 11.79 4.70
CA SER A 128 5.46 11.86 5.29
C SER A 128 5.49 12.35 6.73
N PHE A 129 6.43 11.84 7.53
CA PHE A 129 6.62 12.25 8.90
C PHE A 129 7.00 13.73 9.03
N ALA A 130 7.91 14.20 8.17
CA ALA A 130 8.30 15.62 8.13
C ALA A 130 7.16 16.53 7.67
N ALA A 131 6.30 16.07 6.75
CA ALA A 131 5.15 16.82 6.25
C ALA A 131 3.96 16.82 7.23
N HIS A 132 3.95 15.91 8.20
CA HIS A 132 2.92 15.87 9.24
C HIS A 132 3.16 16.96 10.29
N HIS A 133 2.32 17.98 10.30
CA HIS A 133 2.49 19.10 11.23
C HIS A 133 2.13 18.70 12.67
N LYS A 134 3.06 18.89 13.60
CA LYS A 134 2.88 18.59 15.05
C LYS A 134 1.67 19.26 15.72
N LYS A 135 1.11 20.30 15.10
CA LYS A 135 -0.09 21.02 15.60
C LYS A 135 -1.41 20.38 15.18
N ILE A 136 -1.38 19.36 14.33
CA ILE A 136 -2.59 18.68 13.86
C ILE A 136 -2.90 17.54 14.81
N LYS A 137 -4.14 17.42 15.27
CA LYS A 137 -4.61 16.38 16.19
C LYS A 137 -4.83 15.03 15.51
N GLN A 138 -4.19 14.77 14.37
CA GLN A 138 -4.30 13.51 13.64
C GLN A 138 -3.16 12.58 14.04
N ALA A 139 -3.49 11.32 14.31
CA ALA A 139 -2.49 10.28 14.52
C ALA A 139 -1.92 9.82 13.18
N LEU A 140 -0.59 9.89 13.01
CA LEU A 140 0.10 9.38 11.83
C LEU A 140 0.64 7.98 12.11
N PHE A 141 0.29 7.01 11.25
CA PHE A 141 0.76 5.63 11.31
C PHE A 141 1.81 5.39 10.22
N GLY A 142 2.93 4.77 10.61
CA GLY A 142 3.94 4.27 9.68
C GLY A 142 3.54 2.91 9.10
N ILE A 143 3.94 2.60 7.86
CA ILE A 143 3.59 1.35 7.20
C ILE A 143 4.81 0.45 7.07
N VAL A 144 4.71 -0.78 7.59
CA VAL A 144 5.70 -1.84 7.45
C VAL A 144 5.45 -2.59 6.14
N GLN A 145 6.44 -2.61 5.25
CA GLN A 145 6.46 -3.30 3.98
C GLN A 145 7.47 -4.47 3.99
N GLY A 146 7.68 -5.19 2.87
CA GLY A 146 8.66 -6.27 2.77
C GLY A 146 8.13 -7.56 2.15
N GLY A 147 6.89 -7.55 1.63
CA GLY A 147 6.27 -8.72 1.01
C GLY A 147 6.17 -9.92 1.95
N ALA A 148 6.43 -11.11 1.45
CA ALA A 148 6.50 -12.37 2.22
C ALA A 148 7.96 -12.79 2.50
N TYR A 149 8.89 -11.83 2.62
CA TYR A 149 10.30 -12.07 2.90
C TYR A 149 10.62 -11.68 4.34
N LYS A 150 11.07 -12.65 5.14
CA LYS A 150 11.30 -12.47 6.58
C LYS A 150 12.27 -11.34 6.89
N ASP A 151 13.44 -11.36 6.28
CA ASP A 151 14.50 -10.36 6.48
C ASP A 151 14.06 -8.95 6.12
N LEU A 152 13.28 -8.78 5.05
CA LEU A 152 12.71 -7.49 4.64
C LEU A 152 11.65 -7.02 5.63
N ARG A 153 10.78 -7.90 6.12
CA ARG A 153 9.77 -7.58 7.13
C ARG A 153 10.42 -7.14 8.44
N GLU A 154 11.44 -7.87 8.90
CA GLU A 154 12.19 -7.53 10.10
C GLU A 154 12.93 -6.19 9.95
N ALA A 155 13.59 -5.96 8.81
CA ALA A 155 14.26 -4.70 8.52
C ALA A 155 13.28 -3.52 8.49
N SER A 156 12.13 -3.71 7.84
CA SER A 156 11.10 -2.68 7.77
C SER A 156 10.47 -2.39 9.13
N ALA A 157 10.15 -3.42 9.91
CA ALA A 157 9.58 -3.25 11.25
C ALA A 157 10.55 -2.50 12.19
N LYS A 158 11.83 -2.84 12.16
CA LYS A 158 12.88 -2.13 12.94
C LYS A 158 12.99 -0.66 12.51
N PHE A 159 13.05 -0.40 11.19
CA PHE A 159 13.20 0.97 10.69
C PHE A 159 11.98 1.84 11.01
N ILE A 160 10.78 1.36 10.70
CA ILE A 160 9.52 2.10 10.92
C ILE A 160 9.22 2.19 12.43
N GLY A 161 9.49 1.12 13.18
CA GLY A 161 9.31 1.08 14.63
C GLY A 161 10.21 2.05 15.41
N ALA A 162 11.39 2.38 14.86
CA ALA A 162 12.31 3.37 15.45
C ALA A 162 11.87 4.83 15.19
N MET A 163 10.90 5.06 14.30
CA MET A 163 10.34 6.39 14.06
C MET A 163 9.21 6.67 15.05
N ASP A 164 9.03 7.92 15.45
CA ASP A 164 8.01 8.31 16.44
C ASP A 164 6.61 8.42 15.83
N PHE A 165 6.17 7.38 15.14
CA PHE A 165 4.78 7.25 14.68
C PHE A 165 3.84 6.95 15.84
N HIS A 166 2.58 7.37 15.74
CA HIS A 166 1.53 7.11 16.71
C HIS A 166 1.07 5.65 16.72
N GLY A 167 1.26 4.95 15.62
CA GLY A 167 0.93 3.55 15.43
C GLY A 167 1.52 3.00 14.14
N PHE A 168 1.22 1.75 13.82
CA PHE A 168 1.83 1.04 12.71
C PHE A 168 0.80 0.28 11.87
N GLY A 169 0.91 0.41 10.54
CA GLY A 169 0.20 -0.41 9.58
C GLY A 169 1.07 -1.56 9.09
N ILE A 170 0.53 -2.78 9.02
CA ILE A 170 1.17 -3.88 8.33
C ILE A 170 0.59 -3.94 6.92
N GLY A 171 1.38 -3.53 5.94
CA GLY A 171 0.95 -3.31 4.56
C GLY A 171 1.60 -4.24 3.54
N GLY A 172 1.30 -3.96 2.27
CA GLY A 172 1.83 -4.66 1.11
C GLY A 172 1.28 -6.06 0.92
N SER A 173 1.99 -6.85 0.11
CA SER A 173 1.71 -8.27 -0.06
C SER A 173 1.92 -9.03 1.25
N LEU A 174 0.93 -9.83 1.62
CA LEU A 174 0.97 -10.70 2.81
C LEU A 174 1.25 -12.17 2.43
N GLY A 175 1.78 -12.40 1.22
CA GLY A 175 2.09 -13.74 0.72
C GLY A 175 0.99 -14.33 -0.16
N LYS A 176 1.01 -15.66 -0.31
CA LYS A 176 0.10 -16.41 -1.18
C LYS A 176 -1.03 -17.12 -0.43
N SER A 177 -0.95 -17.15 0.89
CA SER A 177 -1.89 -17.88 1.75
C SER A 177 -2.11 -17.17 3.09
N LYS A 178 -3.12 -17.61 3.85
CA LYS A 178 -3.32 -17.14 5.23
C LYS A 178 -2.16 -17.50 6.14
N GLN A 179 -1.53 -18.65 5.92
CA GLN A 179 -0.35 -19.09 6.67
C GLN A 179 0.83 -18.14 6.44
N ASP A 180 1.03 -17.65 5.23
CA ASP A 180 2.08 -16.67 4.95
C ASP A 180 1.75 -15.34 5.64
N MET A 181 0.49 -14.94 5.69
CA MET A 181 0.05 -13.75 6.44
C MET A 181 0.39 -13.88 7.92
N TYR A 182 0.14 -15.02 8.56
CA TYR A 182 0.50 -15.23 9.96
C TYR A 182 2.01 -15.12 10.17
N LYS A 183 2.82 -15.73 9.30
CA LYS A 183 4.30 -15.59 9.35
C LYS A 183 4.74 -14.13 9.23
N VAL A 184 4.13 -13.36 8.33
CA VAL A 184 4.42 -11.92 8.20
C VAL A 184 4.14 -11.17 9.50
N LEU A 185 3.07 -11.50 10.20
CA LEU A 185 2.75 -10.91 11.50
C LEU A 185 3.77 -11.32 12.57
N ASP A 186 4.12 -12.61 12.64
CA ASP A 186 5.12 -13.15 13.58
C ASP A 186 6.50 -12.51 13.40
N TRP A 187 6.89 -12.17 12.17
CA TRP A 187 8.16 -11.50 11.88
C TRP A 187 8.15 -10.00 12.16
N SER A 188 6.98 -9.36 12.07
CA SER A 188 6.87 -7.91 12.12
C SER A 188 6.47 -7.39 13.49
N ILE A 189 5.43 -7.96 14.10
CA ILE A 189 4.79 -7.43 15.32
C ILE A 189 5.75 -7.38 16.51
N PRO A 190 6.58 -8.41 16.80
CA PRO A 190 7.48 -8.38 17.96
C PRO A 190 8.58 -7.32 17.89
N LEU A 191 8.82 -6.75 16.70
CA LEU A 191 9.84 -5.73 16.47
C LEU A 191 9.29 -4.30 16.51
N LEU A 192 7.97 -4.16 16.70
CA LEU A 192 7.30 -2.87 16.84
C LEU A 192 7.03 -2.54 18.31
N PRO A 193 7.06 -1.25 18.71
CA PRO A 193 6.74 -0.83 20.08
C PRO A 193 5.41 -1.42 20.56
N GLU A 194 5.43 -2.14 21.68
CA GLU A 194 4.29 -2.86 22.20
C GLU A 194 3.13 -1.94 22.58
N ASN A 195 3.44 -0.80 23.15
CA ASN A 195 2.49 0.21 23.64
C ASN A 195 1.82 1.06 22.52
N LYS A 196 2.15 0.82 21.25
CA LYS A 196 1.53 1.54 20.13
C LYS A 196 0.58 0.62 19.33
N PRO A 197 -0.56 1.12 18.83
CA PRO A 197 -1.52 0.31 18.08
C PRO A 197 -0.94 -0.18 16.76
N LYS A 198 -1.38 -1.38 16.35
CA LYS A 198 -1.05 -2.01 15.06
C LYS A 198 -2.34 -2.25 14.28
N HIS A 199 -2.31 -1.94 13.00
CA HIS A 199 -3.43 -2.13 12.08
C HIS A 199 -3.00 -2.99 10.89
N LEU A 200 -3.73 -4.07 10.63
CA LEU A 200 -3.47 -4.93 9.49
C LEU A 200 -4.29 -4.44 8.29
N LEU A 201 -3.61 -3.96 7.26
CA LEU A 201 -4.23 -3.31 6.11
C LEU A 201 -4.78 -4.32 5.10
N GLY A 202 -6.06 -4.09 4.66
CA GLY A 202 -6.65 -4.76 3.51
C GLY A 202 -6.92 -6.26 3.66
N ILE A 203 -7.40 -6.69 4.80
CA ILE A 203 -7.80 -8.07 5.11
C ILE A 203 -9.29 -8.21 5.42
N GLY A 204 -10.08 -7.21 5.11
CA GLY A 204 -11.52 -7.20 5.34
C GLY A 204 -12.32 -8.17 4.47
#